data_d01b67eb89757017af931523e2045332
#
_entry.id   d01b67eb89757017af931523e2045332
#
_cell.length_a   1.000
_cell.length_b   1.000
_cell.length_c   1.000
_cell.angle_alpha   90.00
_cell.angle_beta   90.00
_cell.angle_gamma   90.00
#
_symmetry.space_group_name_H-M   'P 1'
#
loop_
_entity.id
_entity.type
_entity.pdbx_description
1 polymer ?
#
loop_
_entity_poly.entity_id
_entity_poly.type
_entity_poly.pdbx_seq_one_letter_code
_entity_poly.pdbx_strand_id
1 'polypeptide(L)'
;MKTIVCYGDSNTWGYMPKRERPEITANNRFPWGVRWTSLLQAKLGADYRVEEEGLNGRTTMFDDPLDICRNGLESIDCCMLTKHPVDLVILMLGTNDVKEFFGMPPYVIAKGCGRLIDRIQAGGYGPNGSAPAILLCAPLKLPDTLPGSWLGDEFGPGAIARNDALPAYYEKIAAEKGVHYLNVAASITADPADSIHMNEAGHAAAAELMYAQVKRILG
;
A
#
# COMPACT_ATOMS: atom_id res chain seq x y z
N MET A 1 13.58 20.04 -4.23
CA MET A 1 12.99 18.75 -4.68
C MET A 1 12.33 18.10 -3.48
N LYS A 2 11.04 17.77 -3.56
CA LYS A 2 10.28 17.13 -2.47
C LYS A 2 10.37 15.60 -2.59
N THR A 3 10.60 14.91 -1.48
CA THR A 3 10.70 13.43 -1.45
C THR A 3 9.38 12.81 -1.01
N ILE A 4 8.87 11.87 -1.79
CA ILE A 4 7.64 11.11 -1.51
C ILE A 4 8.01 9.64 -1.39
N VAL A 5 7.72 9.03 -0.24
CA VAL A 5 7.93 7.59 -0.04
C VAL A 5 6.60 6.87 -0.20
N CYS A 6 6.53 5.93 -1.15
CA CYS A 6 5.37 5.07 -1.39
C CYS A 6 5.58 3.74 -0.64
N TYR A 7 5.12 3.67 0.60
CA TYR A 7 5.27 2.50 1.46
C TYR A 7 4.05 1.58 1.35
N GLY A 8 4.26 0.38 0.81
CA GLY A 8 3.16 -0.53 0.52
C GLY A 8 3.59 -1.97 0.27
N ASP A 9 2.65 -2.74 -0.26
CA ASP A 9 2.79 -4.16 -0.58
C ASP A 9 3.10 -4.43 -2.06
N SER A 10 2.68 -5.58 -2.57
CA SER A 10 2.84 -5.99 -3.96
C SER A 10 2.17 -5.04 -4.97
N ASN A 11 1.08 -4.37 -4.60
CA ASN A 11 0.42 -3.38 -5.44
C ASN A 11 1.26 -2.09 -5.58
N THR A 12 2.09 -1.78 -4.60
CA THR A 12 3.07 -0.69 -4.69
C THR A 12 4.34 -1.15 -5.40
N TRP A 13 4.79 -2.39 -5.18
CA TRP A 13 5.91 -3.00 -5.89
C TRP A 13 5.63 -3.13 -7.39
N GLY A 14 4.35 -3.32 -7.76
CA GLY A 14 3.90 -3.46 -9.15
C GLY A 14 3.89 -4.90 -9.64
N TYR A 15 3.35 -5.82 -8.82
CA TYR A 15 3.17 -7.22 -9.21
C TYR A 15 2.16 -7.34 -10.35
N MET A 16 2.50 -8.16 -11.38
CA MET A 16 1.64 -8.41 -12.52
C MET A 16 0.63 -9.53 -12.21
N PRO A 17 -0.69 -9.29 -12.28
CA PRO A 17 -1.68 -10.32 -12.04
C PRO A 17 -1.56 -11.47 -13.06
N LYS A 18 -1.69 -12.72 -12.60
CA LYS A 18 -1.60 -13.94 -13.40
C LYS A 18 -2.78 -14.86 -13.09
N ARG A 19 -3.33 -15.52 -14.12
CA ARG A 19 -4.42 -16.49 -13.95
C ARG A 19 -4.00 -17.78 -13.27
N GLU A 20 -2.73 -18.14 -13.41
CA GLU A 20 -2.14 -19.34 -12.84
C GLU A 20 -0.98 -18.93 -11.93
N ARG A 21 -0.70 -19.75 -10.93
CA ARG A 21 0.44 -19.53 -10.05
C ARG A 21 1.72 -19.47 -10.90
N PRO A 22 2.40 -18.33 -10.93
CA PRO A 22 3.61 -18.23 -11.76
C PRO A 22 4.73 -19.06 -11.14
N GLU A 23 5.63 -19.59 -11.99
CA GLU A 23 6.93 -20.03 -11.50
C GLU A 23 7.62 -18.87 -10.76
N ILE A 24 8.35 -19.19 -9.70
CA ILE A 24 9.11 -18.19 -8.92
C ILE A 24 10.29 -17.71 -9.78
N THR A 25 9.99 -16.82 -10.72
CA THR A 25 10.99 -16.14 -11.53
C THR A 25 10.96 -14.64 -11.20
N ALA A 26 12.12 -14.01 -11.24
CA ALA A 26 12.32 -12.61 -10.85
C ALA A 26 11.49 -11.58 -11.64
N ASN A 27 10.64 -11.98 -12.61
CA ASN A 27 10.09 -11.11 -13.65
C ASN A 27 8.57 -10.89 -13.59
N ASN A 28 7.92 -11.05 -12.42
CA ASN A 28 6.50 -10.75 -12.29
C ASN A 28 6.22 -9.29 -11.88
N ARG A 29 7.12 -8.38 -12.17
CA ARG A 29 6.99 -6.96 -11.88
C ARG A 29 6.72 -6.17 -13.16
N PHE A 30 5.71 -5.31 -13.15
CA PHE A 30 5.54 -4.34 -14.25
C PHE A 30 6.80 -3.50 -14.46
N PRO A 31 7.17 -3.18 -15.71
CA PRO A 31 8.32 -2.34 -15.97
C PRO A 31 8.13 -0.91 -15.42
N TRP A 32 9.24 -0.18 -15.32
CA TRP A 32 9.18 1.26 -15.10
C TRP A 32 8.36 1.94 -16.22
N GLY A 33 7.51 2.88 -15.84
CA GLY A 33 6.58 3.53 -16.77
C GLY A 33 5.18 2.91 -16.81
N VAL A 34 4.97 1.76 -16.11
CA VAL A 34 3.65 1.13 -15.97
C VAL A 34 3.16 1.18 -14.51
N ARG A 35 4.06 0.99 -13.54
CA ARG A 35 3.72 1.05 -12.11
C ARG A 35 3.18 2.43 -11.73
N TRP A 36 2.17 2.47 -10.88
CA TRP A 36 1.56 3.73 -10.43
C TRP A 36 2.58 4.71 -9.83
N THR A 37 3.59 4.22 -9.14
CA THR A 37 4.68 5.00 -8.57
C THR A 37 5.52 5.69 -9.64
N SER A 38 5.88 4.98 -10.69
CA SER A 38 6.64 5.53 -11.82
C SER A 38 5.81 6.50 -12.68
N LEU A 39 4.51 6.21 -12.84
CA LEU A 39 3.57 7.12 -13.51
C LEU A 39 3.36 8.39 -12.69
N LEU A 40 3.27 8.26 -11.36
CA LEU A 40 3.22 9.40 -10.44
C LEU A 40 4.48 10.27 -10.56
N GLN A 41 5.67 9.64 -10.59
CA GLN A 41 6.93 10.37 -10.81
C GLN A 41 6.91 11.16 -12.12
N ALA A 42 6.46 10.53 -13.21
CA ALA A 42 6.38 11.19 -14.52
C ALA A 42 5.44 12.40 -14.50
N LYS A 43 4.31 12.31 -13.79
CA LYS A 43 3.33 13.40 -13.67
C LYS A 43 3.83 14.56 -12.80
N LEU A 44 4.54 14.26 -11.74
CA LEU A 44 5.04 15.27 -10.80
C LEU A 44 6.28 16.02 -11.32
N GLY A 45 7.03 15.41 -12.22
CA GLY A 45 8.22 16.02 -12.80
C GLY A 45 9.43 16.08 -11.86
N ALA A 46 10.40 16.93 -12.20
CA ALA A 46 11.71 16.98 -11.55
C ALA A 46 11.71 17.64 -10.15
N ASP A 47 10.63 18.35 -9.80
CA ASP A 47 10.52 18.98 -8.48
C ASP A 47 10.21 17.98 -7.36
N TYR A 48 9.89 16.75 -7.72
CA TYR A 48 9.56 15.66 -6.82
C TYR A 48 10.41 14.43 -7.09
N ARG A 49 10.66 13.66 -6.04
CA ARG A 49 11.30 12.36 -6.07
C ARG A 49 10.38 11.33 -5.43
N VAL A 50 9.92 10.36 -6.23
CA VAL A 50 9.05 9.27 -5.76
C VAL A 50 9.91 8.04 -5.48
N GLU A 51 9.96 7.62 -4.23
CA GLU A 51 10.69 6.44 -3.75
C GLU A 51 9.73 5.25 -3.61
N GLU A 52 10.03 4.16 -4.32
CA GLU A 52 9.22 2.93 -4.30
C GLU A 52 9.67 2.02 -3.15
N GLU A 53 8.86 1.93 -2.11
CA GLU A 53 9.06 1.02 -0.97
C GLU A 53 7.95 -0.03 -0.91
N GLY A 54 7.65 -0.66 -2.05
CA GLY A 54 6.75 -1.81 -2.17
C GLY A 54 7.47 -3.12 -1.87
N LEU A 55 6.85 -3.99 -1.06
CA LEU A 55 7.34 -5.35 -0.79
C LEU A 55 6.18 -6.34 -0.87
N ASN A 56 6.32 -7.35 -1.74
CA ASN A 56 5.31 -8.40 -1.88
C ASN A 56 5.01 -9.05 -0.53
N GLY A 57 3.73 -9.25 -0.23
CA GLY A 57 3.32 -9.87 1.03
C GLY A 57 3.41 -8.98 2.27
N ARG A 58 3.84 -7.71 2.16
CA ARG A 58 3.97 -6.84 3.33
C ARG A 58 2.63 -6.63 4.03
N THR A 59 2.63 -6.86 5.33
CA THR A 59 1.54 -6.60 6.27
C THR A 59 1.70 -5.24 6.94
N THR A 60 0.73 -4.81 7.72
CA THR A 60 0.86 -3.61 8.54
C THR A 60 1.85 -3.81 9.69
N MET A 61 1.62 -4.81 10.55
CA MET A 61 2.43 -5.04 11.76
C MET A 61 2.51 -6.52 12.18
N PHE A 62 2.14 -7.44 11.29
CA PHE A 62 2.08 -8.87 11.61
C PHE A 62 3.24 -9.60 10.94
N ASP A 63 3.87 -10.51 11.68
CA ASP A 63 4.82 -11.45 11.11
C ASP A 63 4.09 -12.49 10.26
N ASP A 64 4.54 -12.66 9.03
CA ASP A 64 4.01 -13.72 8.18
C ASP A 64 4.72 -15.04 8.54
N PRO A 65 3.98 -16.10 8.93
CA PRO A 65 4.59 -17.37 9.31
C PRO A 65 5.19 -18.12 8.13
N LEU A 66 4.86 -17.73 6.90
CA LEU A 66 5.30 -18.40 5.68
C LEU A 66 6.46 -17.66 4.99
N ASP A 67 6.56 -16.34 5.20
CA ASP A 67 7.52 -15.47 4.54
C ASP A 67 8.21 -14.51 5.50
N ILE A 68 9.52 -14.40 5.40
CA ILE A 68 10.32 -13.49 6.25
C ILE A 68 10.18 -12.03 5.81
N CYS A 69 10.44 -11.10 6.72
CA CYS A 69 10.53 -9.65 6.47
C CYS A 69 9.22 -9.00 5.97
N ARG A 70 8.06 -9.59 6.28
CA ARG A 70 6.77 -9.03 5.82
C ARG A 70 6.17 -8.00 6.79
N ASN A 71 6.61 -7.96 8.02
CA ASN A 71 6.14 -7.01 9.01
C ASN A 71 6.56 -5.57 8.66
N GLY A 72 5.56 -4.74 8.27
CA GLY A 72 5.80 -3.37 7.87
C GLY A 72 6.31 -2.49 9.02
N LEU A 73 5.87 -2.75 10.24
CA LEU A 73 6.29 -1.96 11.41
C LEU A 73 7.77 -2.16 11.75
N GLU A 74 8.35 -3.31 11.43
CA GLU A 74 9.78 -3.57 11.67
C GLU A 74 10.69 -2.86 10.66
N SER A 75 10.22 -2.69 9.41
CA SER A 75 11.06 -2.14 8.34
C SER A 75 10.89 -0.63 8.09
N ILE A 76 9.85 0.00 8.65
CA ILE A 76 9.49 1.39 8.33
C ILE A 76 10.61 2.38 8.64
N ASP A 77 11.26 2.25 9.80
CA ASP A 77 12.32 3.18 10.22
C ASP A 77 13.53 3.12 9.27
N CYS A 78 13.95 1.92 8.87
CA CYS A 78 15.05 1.75 7.92
C CYS A 78 14.70 2.38 6.57
N CYS A 79 13.47 2.19 6.09
CA CYS A 79 13.01 2.80 4.85
C CYS A 79 13.00 4.33 4.94
N MET A 80 12.53 4.91 6.04
CA MET A 80 12.50 6.36 6.22
C MET A 80 13.91 6.96 6.36
N LEU A 81 14.77 6.34 7.17
CA LEU A 81 16.13 6.81 7.42
C LEU A 81 17.00 6.85 6.15
N THR A 82 16.81 5.91 5.23
CA THR A 82 17.57 5.89 3.98
C THR A 82 17.09 6.93 2.96
N LYS A 83 15.90 7.51 3.13
CA LYS A 83 15.25 8.46 2.19
C LYS A 83 15.09 9.88 2.76
N HIS A 84 15.36 10.08 4.07
CA HIS A 84 15.12 11.39 4.68
C HIS A 84 16.00 12.50 4.06
N PRO A 85 15.56 13.75 4.03
CA PRO A 85 14.25 14.22 4.50
C PRO A 85 13.10 13.80 3.57
N VAL A 86 12.00 13.32 4.17
CA VAL A 86 10.78 12.88 3.49
C VAL A 86 9.67 13.92 3.67
N ASP A 87 9.10 14.42 2.58
CA ASP A 87 8.01 15.40 2.63
C ASP A 87 6.65 14.75 2.80
N LEU A 88 6.44 13.57 2.18
CA LEU A 88 5.18 12.83 2.23
C LEU A 88 5.44 11.32 2.25
N VAL A 89 4.70 10.61 3.11
CA VAL A 89 4.58 9.14 3.05
C VAL A 89 3.19 8.78 2.53
N ILE A 90 3.12 8.06 1.41
CA ILE A 90 1.90 7.40 0.94
C ILE A 90 1.93 5.98 1.50
N LEU A 91 1.05 5.71 2.47
CA LEU A 91 0.96 4.42 3.17
C LEU A 91 -0.23 3.63 2.65
N MET A 92 0.02 2.54 1.91
CA MET A 92 -1.00 1.66 1.35
C MET A 92 -0.69 0.21 1.67
N LEU A 93 -1.25 -0.29 2.77
CA LEU A 93 -1.11 -1.65 3.30
C LEU A 93 -2.46 -2.17 3.78
N GLY A 94 -2.53 -3.46 4.11
CA GLY A 94 -3.72 -4.12 4.65
C GLY A 94 -4.26 -5.24 3.77
N THR A 95 -3.89 -5.29 2.49
CA THR A 95 -4.28 -6.38 1.59
C THR A 95 -3.81 -7.74 2.09
N ASN A 96 -2.59 -7.84 2.58
CA ASN A 96 -2.06 -9.12 3.08
C ASN A 96 -2.59 -9.48 4.48
N ASP A 97 -2.92 -8.48 5.26
CA ASP A 97 -3.45 -8.65 6.62
C ASP A 97 -4.83 -9.32 6.66
N VAL A 98 -5.58 -9.28 5.52
CA VAL A 98 -6.89 -9.94 5.44
C VAL A 98 -6.82 -11.44 5.15
N LYS A 99 -5.62 -12.02 4.96
CA LYS A 99 -5.43 -13.46 4.83
C LYS A 99 -6.00 -14.19 6.05
N GLU A 100 -6.68 -15.31 5.80
CA GLU A 100 -7.42 -16.05 6.85
C GLU A 100 -6.52 -16.50 7.99
N PHE A 101 -5.29 -16.92 7.70
CA PHE A 101 -4.39 -17.45 8.71
C PHE A 101 -3.90 -16.41 9.73
N PHE A 102 -4.00 -15.10 9.43
CA PHE A 102 -3.77 -14.08 10.45
C PHE A 102 -4.93 -13.95 11.44
N GLY A 103 -6.16 -14.27 11.02
CA GLY A 103 -7.34 -14.21 11.88
C GLY A 103 -7.69 -12.80 12.39
N MET A 104 -7.17 -11.74 11.79
CA MET A 104 -7.29 -10.39 12.30
C MET A 104 -8.60 -9.72 11.85
N PRO A 105 -9.39 -9.18 12.80
CA PRO A 105 -10.54 -8.36 12.44
C PRO A 105 -10.09 -7.04 11.81
N PRO A 106 -10.91 -6.44 10.91
CA PRO A 106 -10.57 -5.21 10.19
C PRO A 106 -10.14 -4.04 11.09
N TYR A 107 -10.73 -3.93 12.27
CA TYR A 107 -10.34 -2.97 13.30
C TYR A 107 -8.86 -3.10 13.71
N VAL A 108 -8.38 -4.32 13.92
CA VAL A 108 -6.99 -4.57 14.36
C VAL A 108 -6.01 -4.27 13.22
N ILE A 109 -6.38 -4.61 11.97
CA ILE A 109 -5.60 -4.25 10.77
C ILE A 109 -5.45 -2.73 10.66
N ALA A 110 -6.54 -1.98 10.82
CA ALA A 110 -6.52 -0.52 10.81
C ALA A 110 -5.65 0.06 11.95
N LYS A 111 -5.69 -0.53 13.15
CA LYS A 111 -4.78 -0.16 14.25
C LYS A 111 -3.31 -0.43 13.91
N GLY A 112 -3.02 -1.45 13.09
CA GLY A 112 -1.68 -1.66 12.53
C GLY A 112 -1.18 -0.48 11.71
N CYS A 113 -2.02 0.06 10.82
CA CYS A 113 -1.72 1.32 10.12
C CYS A 113 -1.53 2.49 11.11
N GLY A 114 -2.35 2.57 12.15
CA GLY A 114 -2.20 3.56 13.22
C GLY A 114 -0.83 3.49 13.90
N ARG A 115 -0.30 2.28 14.14
CA ARG A 115 1.04 2.08 14.70
C ARG A 115 2.16 2.54 13.75
N LEU A 116 2.01 2.28 12.45
CA LEU A 116 2.92 2.78 11.44
C LEU A 116 2.92 4.32 11.40
N ILE A 117 1.74 4.94 11.44
CA ILE A 117 1.60 6.40 11.49
C ILE A 117 2.29 6.97 12.73
N ASP A 118 2.05 6.41 13.91
CA ASP A 118 2.70 6.82 15.16
C ASP A 118 4.23 6.78 15.03
N ARG A 119 4.76 5.71 14.42
CA ARG A 119 6.20 5.53 14.22
C ARG A 119 6.77 6.57 13.27
N ILE A 120 6.08 6.84 12.16
CA ILE A 120 6.50 7.85 11.18
C ILE A 120 6.46 9.26 11.81
N GLN A 121 5.40 9.59 12.55
CA GLN A 121 5.25 10.89 13.20
C GLN A 121 6.31 11.14 14.29
N ALA A 122 6.65 10.11 15.05
CA ALA A 122 7.65 10.20 16.12
C ALA A 122 9.10 10.21 15.61
N GLY A 123 9.35 9.75 14.37
CA GLY A 123 10.70 9.49 13.87
C GLY A 123 11.46 10.72 13.39
N GLY A 124 10.81 11.88 13.20
CA GLY A 124 11.49 13.11 12.75
C GLY A 124 12.07 13.01 11.34
N TYR A 125 11.47 12.23 10.47
CA TYR A 125 11.98 11.94 9.11
C TYR A 125 11.74 13.05 8.08
N GLY A 126 10.98 14.07 8.43
CA GLY A 126 10.68 15.20 7.55
C GLY A 126 11.77 16.26 7.53
N PRO A 127 11.58 17.34 6.74
CA PRO A 127 12.50 18.47 6.70
C PRO A 127 12.73 19.09 8.09
N ASN A 128 13.98 19.39 8.40
CA ASN A 128 14.40 19.96 9.69
C ASN A 128 14.05 19.09 10.92
N GLY A 129 13.92 17.78 10.76
CA GLY A 129 13.58 16.87 11.84
C GLY A 129 12.09 16.89 12.21
N SER A 130 11.24 17.45 11.36
CA SER A 130 9.77 17.40 11.54
C SER A 130 9.21 16.02 11.18
N ALA A 131 7.94 15.77 11.49
CA ALA A 131 7.21 14.66 10.92
C ALA A 131 6.88 14.93 9.44
N PRO A 132 7.00 13.94 8.52
CA PRO A 132 6.49 14.08 7.16
C PRO A 132 4.96 14.15 7.15
N ALA A 133 4.37 14.73 6.11
CA ALA A 133 2.97 14.53 5.84
C ALA A 133 2.68 13.04 5.57
N ILE A 134 1.47 12.57 5.91
CA ILE A 134 1.09 11.17 5.68
C ILE A 134 -0.25 11.12 4.94
N LEU A 135 -0.31 10.31 3.88
CA LEU A 135 -1.54 9.93 3.18
C LEU A 135 -1.79 8.45 3.47
N LEU A 136 -2.77 8.15 4.33
CA LEU A 136 -3.23 6.79 4.58
C LEU A 136 -4.21 6.38 3.48
N CYS A 137 -3.89 5.31 2.75
CA CYS A 137 -4.71 4.77 1.69
C CYS A 137 -5.34 3.44 2.13
N ALA A 138 -6.67 3.33 2.12
CA ALA A 138 -7.31 2.02 2.16
C ALA A 138 -6.93 1.25 0.89
N PRO A 139 -6.63 -0.07 0.97
CA PRO A 139 -6.24 -0.86 -0.19
C PRO A 139 -7.38 -0.97 -1.22
N LEU A 140 -7.05 -1.44 -2.42
CA LEU A 140 -8.02 -1.65 -3.48
C LEU A 140 -9.06 -2.71 -3.09
N LYS A 141 -10.19 -2.72 -3.82
CA LYS A 141 -11.27 -3.69 -3.60
C LYS A 141 -10.86 -5.07 -4.12
N LEU A 142 -11.14 -6.12 -3.35
CA LEU A 142 -11.01 -7.50 -3.79
C LEU A 142 -12.32 -7.95 -4.48
N PRO A 143 -12.26 -8.54 -5.70
CA PRO A 143 -13.45 -9.00 -6.42
C PRO A 143 -13.96 -10.35 -5.90
N ASP A 144 -15.22 -10.65 -6.19
CA ASP A 144 -15.89 -11.91 -5.84
C ASP A 144 -15.26 -13.15 -6.53
N THR A 145 -14.35 -12.92 -7.48
CA THR A 145 -13.58 -13.99 -8.13
C THR A 145 -12.44 -14.54 -7.28
N LEU A 146 -12.09 -13.90 -6.17
CA LEU A 146 -10.97 -14.31 -5.31
C LEU A 146 -11.04 -15.77 -4.85
N PRO A 147 -12.16 -16.33 -4.39
CA PRO A 147 -12.21 -17.73 -3.97
C PRO A 147 -11.89 -18.74 -5.07
N GLY A 148 -12.06 -18.38 -6.34
CA GLY A 148 -11.75 -19.22 -7.49
C GLY A 148 -10.39 -18.96 -8.11
N SER A 149 -9.63 -17.99 -7.58
CA SER A 149 -8.25 -17.71 -8.02
C SER A 149 -7.25 -18.64 -7.37
N TRP A 150 -6.03 -18.69 -7.91
CA TRP A 150 -4.94 -19.48 -7.29
C TRP A 150 -4.48 -18.94 -5.93
N LEU A 151 -4.89 -17.70 -5.58
CA LEU A 151 -4.67 -17.08 -4.26
C LEU A 151 -5.86 -17.32 -3.29
N GLY A 152 -6.96 -17.91 -3.77
CA GLY A 152 -8.17 -18.09 -2.98
C GLY A 152 -7.94 -18.84 -1.67
N ASP A 153 -7.17 -19.93 -1.69
CA ASP A 153 -6.86 -20.72 -0.49
C ASP A 153 -5.99 -19.94 0.50
N GLU A 154 -5.05 -19.13 0.02
CA GLU A 154 -4.15 -18.32 0.85
C GLU A 154 -4.91 -17.19 1.56
N PHE A 155 -5.82 -16.54 0.85
CA PHE A 155 -6.62 -15.44 1.40
C PHE A 155 -7.81 -15.93 2.23
N GLY A 156 -8.41 -17.06 1.84
CA GLY A 156 -9.49 -17.70 2.56
C GLY A 156 -10.85 -17.00 2.44
N PRO A 157 -11.93 -17.64 2.94
CA PRO A 157 -13.31 -17.22 2.68
C PRO A 157 -13.70 -15.87 3.30
N GLY A 158 -13.03 -15.43 4.34
CA GLY A 158 -13.33 -14.17 5.03
C GLY A 158 -12.61 -12.93 4.47
N ALA A 159 -11.69 -13.09 3.52
CA ALA A 159 -10.82 -12.02 3.06
C ALA A 159 -11.58 -10.84 2.42
N ILE A 160 -12.53 -11.11 1.55
CA ILE A 160 -13.34 -10.07 0.87
C ILE A 160 -14.11 -9.24 1.90
N ALA A 161 -14.80 -9.89 2.83
CA ALA A 161 -15.57 -9.18 3.86
C ALA A 161 -14.67 -8.33 4.78
N ARG A 162 -13.48 -8.84 5.13
CA ARG A 162 -12.49 -8.07 5.90
C ARG A 162 -11.98 -6.88 5.11
N ASN A 163 -11.64 -7.07 3.82
CA ASN A 163 -11.16 -6.00 2.95
C ASN A 163 -12.22 -4.90 2.74
N ASP A 164 -13.47 -5.28 2.49
CA ASP A 164 -14.59 -4.34 2.29
C ASP A 164 -14.87 -3.47 3.52
N ALA A 165 -14.51 -3.95 4.71
CA ALA A 165 -14.68 -3.21 5.95
C ALA A 165 -13.50 -2.24 6.25
N LEU A 166 -12.31 -2.43 5.64
CA LEU A 166 -11.12 -1.61 5.93
C LEU A 166 -11.32 -0.12 5.70
N PRO A 167 -11.95 0.35 4.60
CA PRO A 167 -12.07 1.78 4.32
C PRO A 167 -12.67 2.58 5.48
N ALA A 168 -13.74 2.08 6.09
CA ALA A 168 -14.42 2.76 7.19
C ALA A 168 -13.55 2.84 8.47
N TYR A 169 -12.73 1.83 8.73
CA TYR A 169 -11.80 1.86 9.87
C TYR A 169 -10.58 2.73 9.57
N TYR A 170 -10.08 2.74 8.33
CA TYR A 170 -8.94 3.57 7.92
C TYR A 170 -9.27 5.06 8.00
N GLU A 171 -10.48 5.45 7.57
CA GLU A 171 -10.96 6.81 7.71
C GLU A 171 -10.97 7.29 9.17
N LYS A 172 -11.45 6.42 10.09
CA LYS A 172 -11.42 6.69 11.53
C LYS A 172 -10.00 6.83 12.07
N ILE A 173 -9.09 5.94 11.66
CA ILE A 173 -7.67 6.04 12.05
C ILE A 173 -7.03 7.31 11.51
N ALA A 174 -7.29 7.67 10.26
CA ALA A 174 -6.75 8.91 9.69
C ALA A 174 -7.23 10.14 10.45
N ALA A 175 -8.51 10.20 10.81
CA ALA A 175 -9.07 11.26 11.63
C ALA A 175 -8.46 11.29 13.05
N GLU A 176 -8.34 10.13 13.70
CA GLU A 176 -7.71 10.00 15.03
C GLU A 176 -6.26 10.48 15.04
N LYS A 177 -5.50 10.18 13.97
CA LYS A 177 -4.08 10.50 13.85
C LYS A 177 -3.79 11.86 13.20
N GLY A 178 -4.81 12.56 12.72
CA GLY A 178 -4.66 13.85 12.06
C GLY A 178 -3.90 13.76 10.73
N VAL A 179 -4.09 12.70 9.96
CA VAL A 179 -3.44 12.48 8.66
C VAL A 179 -4.43 12.49 7.50
N HIS A 180 -3.93 12.64 6.27
CA HIS A 180 -4.77 12.59 5.08
C HIS A 180 -5.26 11.18 4.80
N TYR A 181 -6.44 11.06 4.18
CA TYR A 181 -7.06 9.77 3.85
C TYR A 181 -7.46 9.70 2.37
N LEU A 182 -7.30 8.51 1.79
CA LEU A 182 -7.80 8.15 0.46
C LEU A 182 -8.39 6.74 0.46
N ASN A 183 -9.65 6.61 0.02
CA ASN A 183 -10.27 5.31 -0.23
C ASN A 183 -9.99 4.85 -1.66
N VAL A 184 -8.96 4.03 -1.86
CA VAL A 184 -8.60 3.48 -3.18
C VAL A 184 -9.64 2.46 -3.65
N ALA A 185 -10.24 1.69 -2.73
CA ALA A 185 -11.28 0.71 -3.05
C ALA A 185 -12.52 1.30 -3.72
N ALA A 186 -12.79 2.60 -3.53
CA ALA A 186 -13.91 3.29 -4.17
C ALA A 186 -13.76 3.41 -5.70
N SER A 187 -12.52 3.29 -6.22
CA SER A 187 -12.20 3.53 -7.62
C SER A 187 -11.46 2.39 -8.30
N ILE A 188 -10.82 1.51 -7.53
CA ILE A 188 -9.95 0.46 -8.06
C ILE A 188 -10.33 -0.89 -7.46
N THR A 189 -10.61 -1.84 -8.35
CA THR A 189 -10.79 -3.25 -8.01
C THR A 189 -9.61 -4.04 -8.56
N ALA A 190 -9.17 -5.08 -7.85
CA ALA A 190 -8.11 -5.98 -8.32
C ALA A 190 -8.52 -6.69 -9.62
N ASP A 191 -7.53 -7.02 -10.45
CA ASP A 191 -7.77 -7.75 -11.69
C ASP A 191 -8.25 -9.18 -11.40
N PRO A 192 -9.31 -9.65 -12.09
CA PRO A 192 -9.83 -11.01 -11.88
C PRO A 192 -8.84 -12.13 -12.23
N ALA A 193 -7.72 -11.82 -12.88
CA ALA A 193 -6.69 -12.82 -13.20
C ALA A 193 -6.12 -13.50 -11.96
N ASP A 194 -5.89 -12.73 -10.87
CA ASP A 194 -5.49 -13.29 -9.57
C ASP A 194 -6.31 -12.75 -8.40
N SER A 195 -7.16 -11.76 -8.66
CA SER A 195 -8.10 -11.17 -7.70
C SER A 195 -7.47 -10.38 -6.54
N ILE A 196 -6.17 -10.06 -6.63
CA ILE A 196 -5.40 -9.34 -5.60
C ILE A 196 -4.66 -8.13 -6.17
N HIS A 197 -4.13 -8.23 -7.39
CA HIS A 197 -3.24 -7.20 -7.91
C HIS A 197 -3.91 -6.31 -8.97
N MET A 198 -3.40 -5.08 -9.08
CA MET A 198 -3.80 -4.15 -10.13
C MET A 198 -3.23 -4.59 -11.48
N ASN A 199 -4.03 -4.47 -12.55
CA ASN A 199 -3.54 -4.48 -13.93
C ASN A 199 -3.00 -3.10 -14.33
N GLU A 200 -2.56 -2.94 -15.58
CA GLU A 200 -2.02 -1.67 -16.11
C GLU A 200 -3.01 -0.51 -15.96
N ALA A 201 -4.29 -0.75 -16.23
CA ALA A 201 -5.33 0.27 -16.08
C ALA A 201 -5.53 0.67 -14.62
N GLY A 202 -5.48 -0.30 -13.69
CA GLY A 202 -5.50 -0.05 -12.25
C GLY A 202 -4.31 0.79 -11.77
N HIS A 203 -3.11 0.49 -12.28
CA HIS A 203 -1.92 1.30 -11.99
C HIS A 203 -2.04 2.73 -12.54
N ALA A 204 -2.57 2.92 -13.75
CA ALA A 204 -2.81 4.24 -14.31
C ALA A 204 -3.83 5.03 -13.46
N ALA A 205 -4.94 4.41 -13.06
CA ALA A 205 -5.95 5.02 -12.20
C ALA A 205 -5.37 5.39 -10.82
N ALA A 206 -4.57 4.51 -10.22
CA ALA A 206 -3.89 4.79 -8.95
C ALA A 206 -2.96 6.01 -9.06
N ALA A 207 -2.20 6.12 -10.15
CA ALA A 207 -1.32 7.27 -10.37
C ALA A 207 -2.10 8.60 -10.45
N GLU A 208 -3.27 8.62 -11.09
CA GLU A 208 -4.14 9.82 -11.13
C GLU A 208 -4.65 10.20 -9.74
N LEU A 209 -5.17 9.23 -9.00
CA LEU A 209 -5.65 9.45 -7.63
C LEU A 209 -4.54 10.00 -6.72
N MET A 210 -3.36 9.38 -6.77
CA MET A 210 -2.21 9.78 -5.96
C MET A 210 -1.69 11.16 -6.38
N TYR A 211 -1.62 11.45 -7.69
CA TYR A 211 -1.21 12.76 -8.17
C TYR A 211 -2.10 13.88 -7.63
N ALA A 212 -3.43 13.71 -7.70
CA ALA A 212 -4.37 14.69 -7.17
C ALA A 212 -4.17 14.92 -5.66
N GLN A 213 -3.92 13.85 -4.89
CA GLN A 213 -3.66 13.97 -3.45
C GLN A 213 -2.32 14.64 -3.15
N VAL A 214 -1.25 14.27 -3.86
CA VAL A 214 0.08 14.90 -3.70
C VAL A 214 -0.02 16.40 -3.95
N LYS A 215 -0.68 16.81 -5.03
CA LYS A 215 -0.87 18.24 -5.35
C LYS A 215 -1.71 18.96 -4.29
N ARG A 216 -2.69 18.32 -3.69
CA ARG A 216 -3.48 18.89 -2.60
C ARG A 216 -2.68 19.04 -1.29
N ILE A 217 -1.77 18.10 -1.00
CA ILE A 217 -1.01 18.04 0.27
C ILE A 217 0.25 18.89 0.20
N LEU A 218 0.99 18.84 -0.91
CA LEU A 218 2.29 19.46 -1.03
C LEU A 218 2.32 20.72 -1.93
N GLY A 219 1.26 20.97 -2.69
CA GLY A 219 1.16 22.12 -3.62
C GLY A 219 1.79 21.85 -4.97
#